data_5ac17cce7447c926237087919770b3fe
#
_entry.id   5ac17cce7447c926237087919770b3fe
#
_cell.length_a   1.000
_cell.length_b   1.000
_cell.length_c   1.000
_cell.angle_alpha   90.00
_cell.angle_beta   90.00
_cell.angle_gamma   90.00
#
_symmetry.space_group_name_H-M   'P 1'
#
loop_
_entity.id
_entity.type
_entity.pdbx_description
1 polymer ?
#
loop_
_entity_poly.entity_id
_entity_poly.type
_entity_poly.pdbx_seq_one_letter_code
_entity_poly.pdbx_strand_id
1 'polypeptide(L)'
;MNLSQTQARSTAVQRSGRSRVAVQLTVSIAPVRPVLAAVQAFSAASTLSSGSQSFSSFSPSITSLRCALSQRGARMVMEASKRALISVSDKTNLELLVKGLESQGWEIISTGGTATTIQQMGVPCAKVEDVTGFPEMLDGRVKTLHPAVHGGILAVRDKEEHMTAIAAHKISPIDLVVVNLYPFRKTVTASPAPEFEVGVENIDIGGPAMIRAAAKNMAHVTVAVDPNDYSHLLTQLASTDANALAAFRRTMAWKAFQHCSTYDSQVAEWLWSKTGSGPAPQMTVPLHLAATLRYGENPHQAAAFYTDDSLREAGAGGVATSIVHWGKEMSYNNYLDADAAYQCCSDYTQATCVVVKHTNPCGIASRDDLLEAYRMAVRADPISAFGGIVAFNRPVDAELAREIREFRSPTDNETRMFYEIVIAPSYTPEGLEVLKGKSKNLRILEAKARAPSGLSLRQVAGGWLWQDADSLSPESITFTTVSAVQPTAAQLLDLQFAWRAVKHVKSNAITVAKEGRLLGMGSGQPNRVNSVRIALEKAGDEIKGAVLASDAFFPFSWNDSVELACKAGVAAIVHPGGSLRDQDAIDCCNKYGVALITTGVRHFKH
;
A
#
# COMPACT_ATOMS: atom_id res chain seq x y z
N MET A 1 56.79 -41.31 -1.31
CA MET A 1 56.20 -42.59 -0.86
C MET A 1 54.81 -42.68 -1.52
N ASN A 2 54.82 -43.40 -2.60
CA ASN A 2 54.05 -44.58 -3.01
C ASN A 2 52.55 -44.38 -3.02
N LEU A 3 51.98 -44.27 -4.24
CA LEU A 3 51.45 -45.30 -5.16
C LEU A 3 50.04 -45.81 -4.65
N SER A 4 49.00 -45.82 -5.42
CA SER A 4 48.81 -46.49 -6.71
C SER A 4 47.54 -46.05 -7.44
N GLN A 5 47.67 -45.93 -8.72
CA GLN A 5 46.64 -45.97 -9.77
C GLN A 5 45.78 -47.22 -9.72
N THR A 6 44.55 -47.13 -10.22
CA THR A 6 44.05 -48.20 -11.10
C THR A 6 43.06 -47.62 -12.14
N GLN A 7 43.32 -47.98 -13.38
CA GLN A 7 42.66 -47.65 -14.62
C GLN A 7 41.37 -48.46 -14.89
N ALA A 8 40.49 -47.80 -15.59
CA ALA A 8 39.78 -48.21 -16.81
C ALA A 8 39.07 -49.55 -16.94
N ARG A 9 37.84 -49.51 -17.44
CA ARG A 9 37.53 -50.03 -18.81
C ARG A 9 36.08 -49.71 -19.19
N SER A 10 35.94 -49.15 -20.38
CA SER A 10 34.70 -49.06 -21.16
C SER A 10 34.24 -50.41 -21.67
N THR A 11 32.94 -50.67 -21.73
CA THR A 11 32.33 -51.52 -22.74
C THR A 11 30.90 -51.05 -23.02
N ALA A 12 30.68 -50.72 -24.28
CA ALA A 12 29.39 -50.51 -24.85
C ALA A 12 28.74 -51.85 -25.18
N VAL A 13 27.41 -52.00 -24.92
CA VAL A 13 26.57 -52.97 -25.64
C VAL A 13 25.12 -52.42 -25.72
N GLN A 14 24.63 -52.51 -26.92
CA GLN A 14 23.34 -52.22 -27.58
C GLN A 14 22.04 -52.54 -26.82
N ARG A 15 21.07 -51.69 -27.16
CA ARG A 15 19.63 -51.88 -27.45
C ARG A 15 18.93 -53.20 -27.12
N SER A 16 17.80 -53.07 -26.36
CA SER A 16 16.48 -53.48 -26.87
C SER A 16 15.36 -53.25 -25.81
N GLY A 17 14.17 -52.85 -26.30
CA GLY A 17 12.90 -53.31 -25.74
C GLY A 17 12.16 -52.43 -24.75
N ARG A 18 11.17 -51.75 -25.27
CA ARG A 18 9.98 -51.15 -24.69
C ARG A 18 9.44 -51.81 -23.42
N SER A 19 9.13 -51.00 -22.40
CA SER A 19 7.86 -51.11 -21.69
C SER A 19 7.56 -49.81 -20.95
N ARG A 20 6.47 -49.14 -21.30
CA ARG A 20 5.89 -48.02 -20.57
C ARG A 20 5.17 -48.58 -19.37
N VAL A 21 5.59 -48.23 -18.19
CA VAL A 21 4.79 -48.36 -16.98
C VAL A 21 4.34 -46.94 -16.59
N ALA A 22 3.07 -46.67 -16.84
CA ALA A 22 2.40 -45.47 -16.36
C ALA A 22 2.08 -45.68 -14.88
N VAL A 23 2.77 -44.98 -13.99
CA VAL A 23 2.38 -44.86 -12.58
C VAL A 23 1.39 -43.69 -12.50
N GLN A 24 0.10 -44.03 -12.40
CA GLN A 24 -0.93 -43.07 -12.00
C GLN A 24 -0.78 -42.81 -10.50
N LEU A 25 -0.23 -41.65 -10.14
CA LEU A 25 -0.34 -41.11 -8.79
C LEU A 25 -1.68 -40.38 -8.67
N THR A 26 -2.66 -41.03 -8.11
CA THR A 26 -3.90 -40.42 -7.66
C THR A 26 -3.60 -39.62 -6.39
N VAL A 27 -3.42 -38.31 -6.50
CA VAL A 27 -3.40 -37.42 -5.34
C VAL A 27 -4.84 -37.07 -4.98
N SER A 28 -5.33 -37.69 -3.90
CA SER A 28 -6.60 -37.32 -3.28
C SER A 28 -6.45 -35.97 -2.59
N ILE A 29 -7.03 -34.93 -3.18
CA ILE A 29 -7.13 -33.60 -2.56
C ILE A 29 -8.38 -33.61 -1.69
N ALA A 30 -8.19 -33.70 -0.35
CA ALA A 30 -9.24 -33.37 0.59
C ALA A 30 -9.48 -31.84 0.63
N PRO A 31 -10.74 -31.39 0.66
CA PRO A 31 -11.03 -29.96 0.69
C PRO A 31 -10.64 -29.35 2.04
N VAL A 32 -9.82 -28.31 1.99
CA VAL A 32 -9.52 -27.45 3.15
C VAL A 32 -10.79 -26.67 3.51
N ARG A 33 -11.38 -26.99 4.65
CA ARG A 33 -12.46 -26.21 5.26
C ARG A 33 -11.88 -24.92 5.85
N PRO A 34 -12.61 -23.79 5.77
CA PRO A 34 -12.16 -22.52 6.37
C PRO A 34 -12.18 -22.62 7.90
N VAL A 35 -11.13 -22.09 8.52
CA VAL A 35 -10.99 -21.94 9.97
C VAL A 35 -11.94 -20.82 10.45
N LEU A 36 -13.18 -21.19 10.72
CA LEU A 36 -14.15 -20.36 11.44
C LEU A 36 -15.15 -21.29 12.15
N ALA A 37 -14.68 -22.00 13.17
CA ALA A 37 -15.55 -22.65 14.17
C ALA A 37 -14.69 -23.33 15.25
N ALA A 38 -14.26 -22.56 16.22
CA ALA A 38 -13.73 -23.10 17.48
C ALA A 38 -14.07 -22.16 18.65
N VAL A 39 -15.36 -21.91 18.87
CA VAL A 39 -15.90 -21.49 20.16
C VAL A 39 -17.31 -22.07 20.27
N GLN A 40 -17.42 -23.36 20.54
CA GLN A 40 -18.62 -23.99 21.11
C GLN A 40 -18.27 -25.45 21.43
N ALA A 41 -17.80 -25.70 22.64
CA ALA A 41 -17.96 -26.98 23.35
C ALA A 41 -17.29 -26.89 24.71
N PHE A 42 -17.97 -26.32 25.68
CA PHE A 42 -17.82 -26.67 27.09
C PHE A 42 -19.16 -26.44 27.79
N SER A 43 -20.05 -27.41 27.70
CA SER A 43 -21.15 -27.63 28.65
C SER A 43 -21.75 -29.02 28.32
N ALA A 44 -21.39 -30.00 29.09
CA ALA A 44 -22.19 -31.15 29.48
C ALA A 44 -21.28 -32.24 30.01
N ALA A 45 -21.26 -32.40 31.29
CA ALA A 45 -21.24 -33.72 31.95
C ALA A 45 -21.13 -33.59 33.46
N SER A 46 -22.25 -33.73 34.16
CA SER A 46 -22.29 -34.49 35.41
C SER A 46 -23.75 -34.81 35.74
N THR A 47 -24.16 -35.97 35.36
CA THR A 47 -25.34 -36.69 35.90
C THR A 47 -24.91 -37.66 37.00
N LEU A 48 -25.88 -37.91 37.89
CA LEU A 48 -25.99 -38.98 38.92
C LEU A 48 -25.73 -38.46 40.34
N SER A 49 -26.66 -38.58 41.33
CA SER A 49 -27.52 -39.71 41.61
C SER A 49 -28.65 -39.34 42.57
N SER A 50 -29.77 -39.94 42.33
CA SER A 50 -30.87 -40.47 43.20
C SER A 50 -30.87 -40.25 44.72
N GLY A 51 -32.04 -39.87 45.22
CA GLY A 51 -32.43 -39.97 46.62
C GLY A 51 -33.89 -39.56 46.83
N SER A 52 -34.79 -40.50 46.73
CA SER A 52 -36.21 -40.39 47.06
C SER A 52 -36.44 -40.16 48.55
N GLN A 53 -37.34 -39.30 48.96
CA GLN A 53 -38.33 -39.58 50.00
C GLN A 53 -39.49 -38.57 49.98
N SER A 54 -40.65 -39.14 50.19
CA SER A 54 -42.02 -38.64 50.12
C SER A 54 -42.51 -37.94 51.40
N PHE A 55 -43.76 -37.43 51.30
CA PHE A 55 -44.72 -36.92 52.30
C PHE A 55 -44.56 -35.44 52.68
N SER A 56 -45.58 -34.62 52.77
CA SER A 56 -47.05 -34.79 52.82
C SER A 56 -47.70 -33.40 52.61
N SER A 57 -48.92 -33.45 52.12
CA SER A 57 -49.95 -32.44 52.04
C SER A 57 -50.12 -31.55 53.29
N PHE A 58 -50.29 -30.26 53.07
CA PHE A 58 -51.22 -29.41 53.86
C PHE A 58 -51.64 -28.19 53.02
N SER A 59 -52.91 -28.12 52.60
CA SER A 59 -53.65 -26.88 52.48
C SER A 59 -54.32 -26.62 53.82
N PRO A 60 -54.43 -25.42 54.26
CA PRO A 60 -55.54 -24.57 53.86
C PRO A 60 -55.41 -23.03 54.01
N SER A 61 -56.45 -22.44 53.58
CA SER A 61 -57.25 -21.33 54.07
C SER A 61 -57.01 -19.93 53.51
N ILE A 62 -58.00 -19.62 52.79
CA ILE A 62 -58.58 -18.33 52.43
C ILE A 62 -58.66 -17.37 53.64
N THR A 63 -57.74 -16.41 53.73
CA THR A 63 -58.01 -15.13 54.41
C THR A 63 -56.81 -14.15 54.18
N SER A 64 -56.74 -13.50 53.02
CA SER A 64 -56.04 -12.22 52.84
C SER A 64 -56.26 -11.63 51.46
N LEU A 65 -57.49 -11.69 51.01
CA LEU A 65 -57.92 -10.97 49.79
C LEU A 65 -58.40 -9.56 50.18
N ARG A 66 -57.54 -8.73 50.78
CA ARG A 66 -57.88 -7.31 51.01
C ARG A 66 -56.67 -6.39 51.28
N CYS A 67 -55.48 -6.71 50.72
CA CYS A 67 -54.34 -5.75 50.82
C CYS A 67 -53.52 -5.64 49.54
N ALA A 68 -54.08 -6.08 48.38
CA ALA A 68 -53.36 -6.07 47.11
C ALA A 68 -53.90 -5.07 46.07
N LEU A 69 -54.69 -4.07 46.52
CA LEU A 69 -55.30 -3.06 45.62
C LEU A 69 -54.85 -1.61 45.89
N SER A 70 -53.76 -1.39 46.63
CA SER A 70 -53.29 -0.01 46.91
C SER A 70 -51.81 0.27 46.52
N GLN A 71 -51.14 -0.61 45.79
CA GLN A 71 -49.79 -0.35 45.30
C GLN A 71 -49.61 -0.57 43.79
N ARG A 72 -50.69 -0.40 43.00
CA ARG A 72 -50.58 -0.12 41.57
C ARG A 72 -50.46 1.40 41.36
N GLY A 73 -49.71 2.07 42.22
CA GLY A 73 -49.15 3.38 41.98
C GLY A 73 -48.02 3.20 40.98
N ALA A 74 -48.21 3.64 39.76
CA ALA A 74 -47.27 3.94 38.72
C ALA A 74 -45.79 3.94 39.12
N ARG A 75 -45.11 2.80 39.03
CA ARG A 75 -43.72 2.79 38.67
C ARG A 75 -43.64 2.91 37.14
N MET A 76 -43.95 4.12 36.65
CA MET A 76 -43.31 4.56 35.41
C MET A 76 -41.84 4.55 35.69
N VAL A 77 -41.17 3.45 35.37
CA VAL A 77 -39.72 3.47 35.16
C VAL A 77 -39.56 4.43 33.99
N MET A 78 -39.27 5.70 34.27
CA MET A 78 -38.66 6.56 33.25
C MET A 78 -37.38 5.80 32.83
N GLU A 79 -37.44 5.16 31.67
CA GLU A 79 -36.22 4.67 31.02
C GLU A 79 -35.28 5.87 30.97
N ALA A 80 -34.17 5.79 31.67
CA ALA A 80 -33.20 6.88 31.69
C ALA A 80 -32.83 7.16 30.22
N SER A 81 -32.97 8.40 29.78
CA SER A 81 -32.69 8.79 28.40
C SER A 81 -31.25 8.36 28.05
N LYS A 82 -31.09 7.70 26.91
CA LYS A 82 -29.77 7.32 26.40
C LYS A 82 -28.93 8.57 26.14
N ARG A 83 -27.64 8.53 26.47
CA ARG A 83 -26.76 9.68 26.39
C ARG A 83 -25.67 9.51 25.32
N ALA A 84 -25.52 10.53 24.48
CA ALA A 84 -24.49 10.62 23.45
C ALA A 84 -23.49 11.74 23.79
N LEU A 85 -22.23 11.41 23.91
CA LEU A 85 -21.13 12.38 24.00
C LEU A 85 -20.51 12.59 22.62
N ILE A 86 -20.60 13.84 22.11
CA ILE A 86 -20.14 14.19 20.76
C ILE A 86 -19.06 15.26 20.85
N SER A 87 -17.87 14.95 20.34
CA SER A 87 -16.74 15.89 20.27
C SER A 87 -15.98 15.66 18.96
N VAL A 88 -16.28 16.44 17.93
CA VAL A 88 -15.76 16.22 16.59
C VAL A 88 -15.05 17.45 16.03
N SER A 89 -13.86 17.23 15.46
CA SER A 89 -13.11 18.22 14.70
C SER A 89 -13.69 18.33 13.27
N ASP A 90 -13.81 17.20 12.57
CA ASP A 90 -14.53 17.10 11.30
C ASP A 90 -16.03 17.02 11.55
N LYS A 91 -16.75 18.02 11.03
CA LYS A 91 -18.21 18.18 11.19
C LYS A 91 -19.01 17.65 10.02
N THR A 92 -18.38 16.91 9.11
CA THR A 92 -19.06 16.22 8.00
C THR A 92 -20.19 15.33 8.56
N ASN A 93 -21.36 15.40 7.98
CA ASN A 93 -22.55 14.65 8.39
C ASN A 93 -23.00 14.86 9.87
N LEU A 94 -22.50 15.87 10.57
CA LEU A 94 -22.88 16.12 11.97
C LEU A 94 -24.38 16.42 12.11
N GLU A 95 -24.96 17.21 11.20
CA GLU A 95 -26.40 17.54 11.23
C GLU A 95 -27.27 16.29 11.10
N LEU A 96 -26.93 15.39 10.16
CA LEU A 96 -27.60 14.09 10.02
C LEU A 96 -27.58 13.30 11.33
N LEU A 97 -26.40 13.24 11.97
CA LEU A 97 -26.21 12.51 13.21
C LEU A 97 -27.08 13.08 14.35
N VAL A 98 -26.96 14.40 14.62
CA VAL A 98 -27.59 14.98 15.81
C VAL A 98 -29.11 15.05 15.69
N LYS A 99 -29.66 15.34 14.50
CA LYS A 99 -31.10 15.28 14.26
C LYS A 99 -31.64 13.85 14.32
N GLY A 100 -30.87 12.87 13.84
CA GLY A 100 -31.21 11.46 13.97
C GLY A 100 -31.24 10.98 15.43
N LEU A 101 -30.28 11.39 16.24
CA LEU A 101 -30.25 11.08 17.67
C LEU A 101 -31.39 11.77 18.44
N GLU A 102 -31.65 13.05 18.17
CA GLU A 102 -32.78 13.81 18.75
C GLU A 102 -34.11 13.12 18.47
N SER A 103 -34.34 12.72 17.21
CA SER A 103 -35.57 12.01 16.81
C SER A 103 -35.75 10.66 17.50
N GLN A 104 -34.65 10.03 17.94
CA GLN A 104 -34.62 8.77 18.70
C GLN A 104 -34.66 9.01 20.23
N GLY A 105 -34.80 10.26 20.70
CA GLY A 105 -34.90 10.61 22.13
C GLY A 105 -33.59 10.56 22.90
N TRP A 106 -32.42 10.72 22.25
CA TRP A 106 -31.12 10.77 22.91
C TRP A 106 -30.84 12.15 23.53
N GLU A 107 -30.27 12.16 24.71
CA GLU A 107 -29.67 13.36 25.31
C GLU A 107 -28.26 13.55 24.73
N ILE A 108 -28.00 14.73 24.18
CA ILE A 108 -26.71 15.05 23.55
C ILE A 108 -25.86 15.89 24.51
N ILE A 109 -24.64 15.45 24.74
CA ILE A 109 -23.60 16.16 25.50
C ILE A 109 -22.45 16.47 24.55
N SER A 110 -21.90 17.68 24.58
CA SER A 110 -20.81 18.06 23.69
C SER A 110 -19.85 19.06 24.30
N THR A 111 -18.74 19.29 23.59
CA THR A 111 -17.64 20.17 24.01
C THR A 111 -17.57 21.41 23.12
N GLY A 112 -17.21 22.55 23.70
CA GLY A 112 -16.74 23.77 23.04
C GLY A 112 -17.42 24.08 21.69
N GLY A 113 -16.61 24.16 20.62
CA GLY A 113 -17.09 24.49 19.29
C GLY A 113 -18.07 23.48 18.67
N THR A 114 -18.02 22.19 19.05
CA THR A 114 -19.02 21.21 18.60
C THR A 114 -20.37 21.48 19.22
N ALA A 115 -20.43 21.79 20.54
CA ALA A 115 -21.69 22.14 21.20
C ALA A 115 -22.34 23.37 20.56
N THR A 116 -21.56 24.42 20.30
CA THR A 116 -22.04 25.62 19.61
C THR A 116 -22.63 25.30 18.24
N THR A 117 -21.95 24.47 17.47
CA THR A 117 -22.41 24.06 16.14
C THR A 117 -23.74 23.27 16.23
N ILE A 118 -23.86 22.34 17.18
CA ILE A 118 -25.10 21.55 17.40
C ILE A 118 -26.27 22.47 17.79
N GLN A 119 -26.04 23.40 18.69
CA GLN A 119 -27.05 24.38 19.12
C GLN A 119 -27.49 25.28 17.95
N GLN A 120 -26.59 25.68 17.05
CA GLN A 120 -26.92 26.43 15.83
C GLN A 120 -27.79 25.61 14.84
N MET A 121 -27.74 24.29 14.89
CA MET A 121 -28.62 23.39 14.11
C MET A 121 -30.00 23.25 14.75
N GLY A 122 -30.26 23.90 15.88
CA GLY A 122 -31.55 23.87 16.60
C GLY A 122 -31.75 22.64 17.47
N VAL A 123 -30.71 21.81 17.71
CA VAL A 123 -30.77 20.59 18.50
C VAL A 123 -30.33 20.88 19.94
N PRO A 124 -31.12 20.49 20.98
CA PRO A 124 -30.73 20.64 22.37
C PRO A 124 -29.43 19.90 22.67
N CYS A 125 -28.48 20.59 23.31
CA CYS A 125 -27.17 20.05 23.62
C CYS A 125 -26.68 20.60 24.95
N ALA A 126 -26.43 19.70 25.92
CA ALA A 126 -25.76 20.04 27.18
C ALA A 126 -24.26 20.18 26.95
N LYS A 127 -23.61 21.08 27.67
CA LYS A 127 -22.16 21.18 27.65
C LYS A 127 -21.53 20.19 28.63
N VAL A 128 -20.33 19.71 28.34
CA VAL A 128 -19.56 18.83 29.25
C VAL A 128 -19.36 19.50 30.61
N GLU A 129 -19.17 20.80 30.65
CA GLU A 129 -19.03 21.61 31.88
C GLU A 129 -20.26 21.48 32.79
N ASP A 130 -21.46 21.42 32.24
CA ASP A 130 -22.70 21.24 33.00
C ASP A 130 -22.79 19.83 33.62
N VAL A 131 -22.23 18.83 32.92
CA VAL A 131 -22.21 17.42 33.35
C VAL A 131 -21.12 17.16 34.42
N THR A 132 -19.97 17.80 34.26
CA THR A 132 -18.83 17.61 35.15
C THR A 132 -18.90 18.51 36.40
N GLY A 133 -19.60 19.63 36.30
CA GLY A 133 -19.56 20.72 37.28
C GLY A 133 -18.19 21.39 37.35
N PHE A 134 -17.34 21.21 36.35
CA PHE A 134 -15.97 21.67 36.30
C PHE A 134 -15.69 22.46 35.00
N PRO A 135 -15.14 23.69 35.13
CA PRO A 135 -14.89 24.51 33.94
C PRO A 135 -13.74 23.96 33.11
N GLU A 136 -13.76 24.27 31.82
CA GLU A 136 -12.61 24.09 30.93
C GLU A 136 -11.42 24.90 31.47
N MET A 137 -10.22 24.30 31.49
CA MET A 137 -9.00 24.94 31.98
C MET A 137 -7.80 24.60 31.10
N LEU A 138 -6.70 25.36 31.31
CA LEU A 138 -5.45 25.22 30.60
C LEU A 138 -5.66 25.36 29.06
N ASP A 139 -6.37 26.41 28.66
CA ASP A 139 -6.67 26.72 27.24
C ASP A 139 -7.34 25.57 26.49
N GLY A 140 -8.17 24.77 27.22
CA GLY A 140 -8.90 23.65 26.63
C GLY A 140 -8.20 22.30 26.71
N ARG A 141 -6.97 22.22 27.19
CA ARG A 141 -6.24 20.95 27.36
C ARG A 141 -6.91 20.00 28.33
N VAL A 142 -7.62 20.53 29.34
CA VAL A 142 -8.41 19.74 30.30
C VAL A 142 -9.87 20.14 30.22
N LYS A 143 -10.67 19.26 29.63
CA LYS A 143 -12.10 19.45 29.39
C LYS A 143 -12.89 18.16 29.63
N THR A 144 -12.49 17.08 28.98
CA THR A 144 -13.15 15.77 29.03
C THR A 144 -12.43 14.75 29.92
N LEU A 145 -11.21 15.06 30.36
CA LEU A 145 -10.44 14.21 31.27
C LEU A 145 -10.97 14.37 32.71
N HIS A 146 -12.18 13.88 32.96
CA HIS A 146 -12.88 14.01 34.23
C HIS A 146 -13.55 12.69 34.63
N PRO A 147 -13.57 12.33 35.92
CA PRO A 147 -14.21 11.10 36.41
C PRO A 147 -15.69 10.98 35.99
N ALA A 148 -16.45 12.07 35.94
CA ALA A 148 -17.84 12.05 35.51
C ALA A 148 -18.01 11.60 34.07
N VAL A 149 -17.10 11.98 33.16
CA VAL A 149 -17.11 11.54 31.75
C VAL A 149 -16.66 10.09 31.67
N HIS A 150 -15.46 9.79 32.16
CA HIS A 150 -14.88 8.45 32.02
C HIS A 150 -15.59 7.39 32.87
N GLY A 151 -16.14 7.73 34.04
CA GLY A 151 -17.00 6.86 34.82
C GLY A 151 -18.29 6.51 34.08
N GLY A 152 -18.94 7.51 33.44
CA GLY A 152 -20.13 7.30 32.60
C GLY A 152 -19.87 6.37 31.41
N ILE A 153 -18.67 6.45 30.79
CA ILE A 153 -18.28 5.60 29.66
C ILE A 153 -17.87 4.19 30.13
N LEU A 154 -17.04 4.08 31.19
CA LEU A 154 -16.36 2.83 31.57
C LEU A 154 -17.18 1.93 32.49
N ALA A 155 -18.26 2.43 33.11
CA ALA A 155 -19.10 1.61 33.98
C ALA A 155 -19.70 0.42 33.21
N VAL A 156 -19.45 -0.79 33.68
CA VAL A 156 -20.05 -2.03 33.16
C VAL A 156 -21.46 -2.15 33.71
N ARG A 157 -22.46 -2.06 32.83
CA ARG A 157 -23.89 -1.94 33.21
C ARG A 157 -24.41 -3.16 33.97
N ASP A 158 -23.85 -4.34 33.68
CA ASP A 158 -24.23 -5.63 34.29
C ASP A 158 -23.58 -5.87 35.67
N LYS A 159 -22.70 -4.94 36.15
CA LYS A 159 -22.07 -5.02 37.46
C LYS A 159 -22.73 -4.03 38.42
N GLU A 160 -23.43 -4.56 39.41
CA GLU A 160 -24.12 -3.76 40.45
C GLU A 160 -23.17 -2.83 41.19
N GLU A 161 -21.97 -3.30 41.50
CA GLU A 161 -20.91 -2.51 42.14
C GLU A 161 -20.54 -1.26 41.33
N HIS A 162 -20.41 -1.39 39.99
CA HIS A 162 -20.11 -0.26 39.10
C HIS A 162 -21.27 0.73 39.07
N MET A 163 -22.49 0.23 38.93
CA MET A 163 -23.68 1.10 38.89
C MET A 163 -23.90 1.83 40.20
N THR A 164 -23.69 1.17 41.34
CA THR A 164 -23.74 1.77 42.67
C THR A 164 -22.66 2.84 42.84
N ALA A 165 -21.42 2.57 42.41
CA ALA A 165 -20.31 3.52 42.51
C ALA A 165 -20.59 4.79 41.68
N ILE A 166 -21.03 4.70 40.42
CA ILE A 166 -21.32 5.89 39.61
C ILE A 166 -22.53 6.65 40.17
N ALA A 167 -23.56 5.94 40.68
CA ALA A 167 -24.73 6.58 41.30
C ALA A 167 -24.35 7.36 42.58
N ALA A 168 -23.47 6.81 43.43
CA ALA A 168 -22.97 7.48 44.62
C ALA A 168 -22.29 8.81 44.31
N HIS A 169 -21.66 8.94 43.13
CA HIS A 169 -21.02 10.15 42.65
C HIS A 169 -21.89 10.98 41.69
N LYS A 170 -23.17 10.65 41.55
CA LYS A 170 -24.14 11.32 40.62
C LYS A 170 -23.69 11.30 39.17
N ILE A 171 -22.96 10.26 38.76
CA ILE A 171 -22.50 10.06 37.38
C ILE A 171 -23.55 9.27 36.63
N SER A 172 -24.04 9.81 35.52
CA SER A 172 -24.96 9.12 34.63
C SER A 172 -24.20 8.36 33.53
N PRO A 173 -24.66 7.18 33.10
CA PRO A 173 -24.07 6.45 32.00
C PRO A 173 -24.05 7.25 30.69
N ILE A 174 -23.03 6.97 29.87
CA ILE A 174 -22.90 7.45 28.48
C ILE A 174 -22.94 6.22 27.56
N ASP A 175 -23.86 6.18 26.62
CA ASP A 175 -24.16 4.99 25.82
C ASP A 175 -23.60 5.08 24.40
N LEU A 176 -23.27 6.30 23.95
CA LEU A 176 -22.68 6.59 22.65
C LEU A 176 -21.55 7.63 22.82
N VAL A 177 -20.42 7.39 22.19
CA VAL A 177 -19.30 8.34 22.09
C VAL A 177 -18.98 8.53 20.61
N VAL A 178 -19.08 9.77 20.14
CA VAL A 178 -18.75 10.16 18.77
C VAL A 178 -17.60 11.17 18.83
N VAL A 179 -16.43 10.74 18.43
CA VAL A 179 -15.20 11.56 18.52
C VAL A 179 -14.35 11.29 17.29
N ASN A 180 -13.97 12.33 16.58
CA ASN A 180 -12.85 12.30 15.65
C ASN A 180 -11.76 13.27 16.11
N LEU A 181 -10.53 12.93 15.82
CA LEU A 181 -9.36 13.61 16.35
C LEU A 181 -9.04 14.88 15.55
N TYR A 182 -8.22 15.74 16.11
CA TYR A 182 -7.68 16.89 15.37
C TYR A 182 -6.90 16.39 14.13
N PRO A 183 -6.93 17.14 13.02
CA PRO A 183 -6.23 16.76 11.79
C PRO A 183 -4.72 17.05 11.92
N PHE A 184 -4.07 16.40 12.89
CA PHE A 184 -2.67 16.59 13.27
C PHE A 184 -1.74 16.58 12.06
N ARG A 185 -1.83 15.51 11.25
CA ARG A 185 -0.99 15.38 10.05
C ARG A 185 -1.15 16.56 9.10
N LYS A 186 -2.39 16.97 8.79
CA LYS A 186 -2.66 18.12 7.92
C LYS A 186 -2.05 19.41 8.48
N THR A 187 -2.05 19.56 9.81
CA THR A 187 -1.44 20.72 10.47
C THR A 187 0.07 20.71 10.28
N VAL A 188 0.76 19.59 10.60
CA VAL A 188 2.22 19.53 10.60
C VAL A 188 2.84 19.41 9.20
N THR A 189 2.04 19.05 8.18
CA THR A 189 2.47 19.00 6.77
C THR A 189 2.06 20.24 5.96
N ALA A 190 1.46 21.25 6.59
CA ALA A 190 1.08 22.50 5.93
C ALA A 190 2.32 23.21 5.34
N SER A 191 2.10 23.97 4.27
CA SER A 191 3.14 24.81 3.66
C SER A 191 2.76 26.29 3.77
N PRO A 192 3.57 27.13 4.43
CA PRO A 192 4.83 26.79 5.09
C PRO A 192 4.64 25.87 6.31
N ALA A 193 5.67 25.09 6.64
CA ALA A 193 5.63 24.21 7.82
C ALA A 193 5.46 25.05 9.10
N PRO A 194 4.58 24.64 10.02
CA PRO A 194 4.39 25.36 11.28
C PRO A 194 5.61 25.22 12.20
N GLU A 195 5.72 26.12 13.17
CA GLU A 195 6.67 25.99 14.26
C GLU A 195 6.41 24.72 15.08
N PHE A 196 7.45 24.23 15.74
CA PHE A 196 7.37 22.96 16.52
C PHE A 196 6.28 22.99 17.58
N GLU A 197 6.18 24.11 18.31
CA GLU A 197 5.21 24.32 19.38
C GLU A 197 3.76 24.26 18.89
N VAL A 198 3.50 24.74 17.67
CA VAL A 198 2.18 24.65 17.03
C VAL A 198 1.82 23.19 16.76
N GLY A 199 2.79 22.39 16.32
CA GLY A 199 2.62 20.96 16.15
C GLY A 199 2.29 20.27 17.47
N VAL A 200 3.03 20.57 18.54
CA VAL A 200 2.81 20.02 19.88
C VAL A 200 1.42 20.37 20.41
N GLU A 201 0.96 21.64 20.24
CA GLU A 201 -0.37 22.08 20.70
C GLU A 201 -1.53 21.40 19.97
N ASN A 202 -1.29 20.89 18.77
CA ASN A 202 -2.30 20.14 18.01
C ASN A 202 -2.32 18.63 18.34
N ILE A 203 -1.57 18.16 19.34
CA ILE A 203 -1.66 16.77 19.82
C ILE A 203 -2.91 16.61 20.68
N ASP A 204 -3.86 15.81 20.22
CA ASP A 204 -5.11 15.53 20.94
C ASP A 204 -4.89 14.46 22.02
N ILE A 205 -5.18 14.83 23.26
CA ILE A 205 -5.10 13.93 24.44
C ILE A 205 -6.49 13.42 24.82
N GLY A 206 -7.47 14.31 24.89
CA GLY A 206 -8.82 14.00 25.37
C GLY A 206 -9.61 13.10 24.44
N GLY A 207 -9.49 13.33 23.14
CA GLY A 207 -10.14 12.52 22.11
C GLY A 207 -9.75 11.04 22.16
N PRO A 208 -8.46 10.70 22.06
CA PRO A 208 -8.00 9.31 22.19
C PRO A 208 -8.40 8.67 23.52
N ALA A 209 -8.39 9.40 24.63
CA ALA A 209 -8.80 8.88 25.94
C ALA A 209 -10.28 8.44 25.93
N MET A 210 -11.18 9.28 25.42
CA MET A 210 -12.62 8.96 25.29
C MET A 210 -12.87 7.80 24.32
N ILE A 211 -12.24 7.82 23.16
CA ILE A 211 -12.36 6.77 22.14
C ILE A 211 -11.95 5.41 22.71
N ARG A 212 -10.80 5.33 23.35
CA ARG A 212 -10.27 4.10 23.97
C ARG A 212 -11.14 3.59 25.12
N ALA A 213 -11.66 4.50 25.96
CA ALA A 213 -12.57 4.16 27.04
C ALA A 213 -13.89 3.55 26.51
N ALA A 214 -14.50 4.17 25.50
CA ALA A 214 -15.73 3.68 24.87
C ALA A 214 -15.50 2.33 24.16
N ALA A 215 -14.44 2.22 23.38
CA ALA A 215 -14.07 0.98 22.69
C ALA A 215 -13.80 -0.18 23.67
N LYS A 216 -13.15 0.08 24.80
CA LYS A 216 -12.95 -0.92 25.87
C LYS A 216 -14.27 -1.43 26.43
N ASN A 217 -15.28 -0.57 26.56
CA ASN A 217 -16.59 -0.92 27.10
C ASN A 217 -17.63 -1.20 26.01
N MET A 218 -17.22 -1.75 24.86
CA MET A 218 -18.06 -2.01 23.69
C MET A 218 -19.27 -2.90 23.93
N ALA A 219 -19.33 -3.64 25.03
CA ALA A 219 -20.53 -4.38 25.40
C ALA A 219 -21.72 -3.46 25.69
N HIS A 220 -21.45 -2.26 26.21
CA HIS A 220 -22.46 -1.32 26.69
C HIS A 220 -22.45 0.01 25.93
N VAL A 221 -21.29 0.42 25.38
CA VAL A 221 -21.10 1.73 24.75
C VAL A 221 -20.80 1.54 23.26
N THR A 222 -21.48 2.32 22.43
CA THR A 222 -21.13 2.42 21.02
C THR A 222 -20.12 3.55 20.82
N VAL A 223 -19.11 3.35 19.99
CA VAL A 223 -18.14 4.39 19.63
C VAL A 223 -18.15 4.60 18.11
N ALA A 224 -18.09 5.85 17.65
CA ALA A 224 -17.92 6.19 16.24
C ALA A 224 -16.83 7.25 16.07
N VAL A 225 -15.94 7.04 15.09
CA VAL A 225 -14.79 7.92 14.80
C VAL A 225 -14.80 8.46 13.36
N ASP A 226 -15.62 7.90 12.49
CA ASP A 226 -15.69 8.22 11.07
C ASP A 226 -17.08 8.79 10.71
N PRO A 227 -17.16 10.01 10.17
CA PRO A 227 -18.44 10.61 9.72
C PRO A 227 -19.21 9.79 8.68
N ASN A 228 -18.52 8.92 7.93
CA ASN A 228 -19.17 8.04 6.94
C ASN A 228 -20.00 6.91 7.60
N ASP A 229 -19.75 6.61 8.86
CA ASP A 229 -20.50 5.59 9.59
C ASP A 229 -21.82 6.11 10.21
N TYR A 230 -22.08 7.42 10.25
CA TYR A 230 -23.21 8.00 11.02
C TYR A 230 -24.58 7.51 10.56
N SER A 231 -24.80 7.36 9.27
CA SER A 231 -26.08 6.82 8.75
C SER A 231 -26.32 5.37 9.20
N HIS A 232 -25.28 4.54 9.14
CA HIS A 232 -25.36 3.15 9.59
C HIS A 232 -25.48 3.06 11.12
N LEU A 233 -24.74 3.91 11.85
CA LEU A 233 -24.85 4.06 13.31
C LEU A 233 -26.30 4.32 13.74
N LEU A 234 -26.95 5.32 13.17
CA LEU A 234 -28.36 5.66 13.48
C LEU A 234 -29.30 4.49 13.23
N THR A 235 -29.12 3.76 12.13
CA THR A 235 -29.90 2.55 11.81
C THR A 235 -29.70 1.46 12.86
N GLN A 236 -28.47 1.21 13.29
CA GLN A 236 -28.15 0.17 14.29
C GLN A 236 -28.65 0.56 15.70
N LEU A 237 -28.60 1.84 16.06
CA LEU A 237 -29.10 2.32 17.36
C LEU A 237 -30.65 2.25 17.46
N ALA A 238 -31.36 2.35 16.33
CA ALA A 238 -32.80 2.18 16.25
C ALA A 238 -33.24 0.70 16.17
N SER A 239 -32.32 -0.21 15.92
CA SER A 239 -32.61 -1.64 15.77
C SER A 239 -32.96 -2.29 17.12
N THR A 240 -33.93 -3.19 17.09
CA THR A 240 -34.28 -4.07 18.23
C THR A 240 -33.46 -5.35 18.28
N ASP A 241 -32.63 -5.63 17.27
CA ASP A 241 -31.76 -6.80 17.24
C ASP A 241 -30.48 -6.57 18.07
N ALA A 242 -30.49 -7.08 19.30
CA ALA A 242 -29.38 -6.96 20.23
C ALA A 242 -28.09 -7.63 19.71
N ASN A 243 -28.21 -8.72 18.93
CA ASN A 243 -27.03 -9.41 18.36
C ASN A 243 -26.40 -8.59 17.24
N ALA A 244 -27.21 -8.01 16.37
CA ALA A 244 -26.74 -7.11 15.33
C ALA A 244 -26.03 -5.87 15.93
N LEU A 245 -26.62 -5.26 16.95
CA LEU A 245 -26.01 -4.13 17.67
C LEU A 245 -24.69 -4.52 18.35
N ALA A 246 -24.64 -5.68 19.00
CA ALA A 246 -23.40 -6.17 19.63
C ALA A 246 -22.29 -6.44 18.59
N ALA A 247 -22.62 -7.00 17.43
CA ALA A 247 -21.67 -7.20 16.33
C ALA A 247 -21.19 -5.85 15.78
N PHE A 248 -22.08 -4.90 15.57
CA PHE A 248 -21.77 -3.55 15.14
C PHE A 248 -20.83 -2.84 16.12
N ARG A 249 -21.11 -2.87 17.43
CA ARG A 249 -20.26 -2.29 18.49
C ARG A 249 -18.83 -2.86 18.45
N ARG A 250 -18.67 -4.17 18.23
CA ARG A 250 -17.33 -4.79 18.08
C ARG A 250 -16.57 -4.23 16.88
N THR A 251 -17.26 -4.07 15.75
CA THR A 251 -16.67 -3.48 14.54
C THR A 251 -16.26 -2.02 14.79
N MET A 252 -17.12 -1.25 15.42
CA MET A 252 -16.81 0.16 15.75
C MET A 252 -15.68 0.28 16.76
N ALA A 253 -15.60 -0.62 17.75
CA ALA A 253 -14.48 -0.64 18.69
C ALA A 253 -13.15 -0.96 18.01
N TRP A 254 -13.14 -1.89 17.05
CA TRP A 254 -11.96 -2.13 16.20
C TRP A 254 -11.57 -0.88 15.42
N LYS A 255 -12.51 -0.22 14.72
CA LYS A 255 -12.25 1.04 14.01
C LYS A 255 -11.69 2.13 14.94
N ALA A 256 -12.22 2.23 16.13
CA ALA A 256 -11.80 3.19 17.15
C ALA A 256 -10.34 2.99 17.58
N PHE A 257 -9.93 1.75 17.86
CA PHE A 257 -8.53 1.44 18.18
C PHE A 257 -7.61 1.65 16.98
N GLN A 258 -8.05 1.29 15.78
CA GLN A 258 -7.28 1.54 14.56
C GLN A 258 -7.07 3.04 14.31
N HIS A 259 -8.11 3.85 14.52
CA HIS A 259 -8.04 5.31 14.40
C HIS A 259 -7.02 5.93 15.37
N CYS A 260 -7.04 5.53 16.65
CA CYS A 260 -6.04 5.98 17.62
C CYS A 260 -4.62 5.50 17.24
N SER A 261 -4.47 4.25 16.82
CA SER A 261 -3.16 3.70 16.43
C SER A 261 -2.55 4.45 15.24
N THR A 262 -3.35 4.77 14.23
CA THR A 262 -2.93 5.58 13.09
C THR A 262 -2.51 6.99 13.53
N TYR A 263 -3.32 7.61 14.38
CA TYR A 263 -3.04 8.93 14.93
C TYR A 263 -1.73 8.97 15.73
N ASP A 264 -1.56 8.06 16.68
CA ASP A 264 -0.35 7.96 17.50
C ASP A 264 0.90 7.68 16.64
N SER A 265 0.76 6.88 15.56
CA SER A 265 1.83 6.62 14.61
C SER A 265 2.27 7.88 13.88
N GLN A 266 1.33 8.73 13.46
CA GLN A 266 1.62 10.00 12.78
C GLN A 266 2.32 10.99 13.72
N VAL A 267 1.89 11.07 14.99
CA VAL A 267 2.55 11.89 16.02
C VAL A 267 3.97 11.40 16.28
N ALA A 268 4.16 10.10 16.45
CA ALA A 268 5.47 9.49 16.69
C ALA A 268 6.44 9.71 15.52
N GLU A 269 5.98 9.53 14.28
CA GLU A 269 6.76 9.79 13.06
C GLU A 269 7.21 11.25 13.00
N TRP A 270 6.26 12.18 13.21
CA TRP A 270 6.56 13.61 13.20
C TRP A 270 7.57 13.99 14.29
N LEU A 271 7.39 13.54 15.53
CA LEU A 271 8.33 13.81 16.63
C LEU A 271 9.73 13.26 16.29
N TRP A 272 9.82 12.03 15.76
CA TRP A 272 11.11 11.47 15.35
C TRP A 272 11.78 12.30 14.26
N SER A 273 11.01 12.80 13.28
CA SER A 273 11.54 13.68 12.22
C SER A 273 12.15 14.99 12.73
N LYS A 274 11.77 15.42 13.95
CA LYS A 274 12.26 16.66 14.60
C LYS A 274 13.38 16.42 15.61
N THR A 275 13.45 15.23 16.19
CA THR A 275 14.34 14.94 17.34
C THR A 275 15.36 13.85 17.05
N GLY A 276 15.11 12.98 16.08
CA GLY A 276 15.95 11.84 15.74
C GLY A 276 16.78 12.03 14.49
N SER A 277 17.68 11.08 14.25
CA SER A 277 18.45 10.96 13.01
C SER A 277 18.54 9.49 12.60
N GLY A 278 18.40 9.23 11.29
CA GLY A 278 18.40 7.87 10.75
C GLY A 278 17.16 7.06 11.09
N PRO A 279 17.23 5.72 11.03
CA PRO A 279 16.10 4.84 11.30
C PRO A 279 15.63 4.95 12.76
N ALA A 280 14.30 5.06 12.96
CA ALA A 280 13.71 5.06 14.29
C ALA A 280 13.89 3.68 14.96
N PRO A 281 14.15 3.62 16.29
CA PRO A 281 14.26 2.35 17.03
C PRO A 281 12.98 1.49 16.95
N GLN A 282 11.83 2.12 16.80
CA GLN A 282 10.52 1.50 16.59
C GLN A 282 9.80 2.25 15.47
N MET A 283 9.15 1.53 14.59
CA MET A 283 8.46 2.10 13.44
C MET A 283 7.06 1.50 13.31
N THR A 284 6.09 2.34 13.00
CA THR A 284 4.73 1.97 12.63
C THR A 284 4.40 2.60 11.30
N VAL A 285 3.84 1.82 10.38
CA VAL A 285 3.38 2.32 9.07
C VAL A 285 1.87 2.13 9.01
N PRO A 286 1.08 3.20 9.15
CA PRO A 286 -0.37 3.12 9.02
C PRO A 286 -0.76 2.99 7.54
N LEU A 287 -1.45 1.92 7.20
CA LEU A 287 -1.90 1.62 5.85
C LEU A 287 -3.43 1.51 5.81
N HIS A 288 -4.05 2.08 4.77
CA HIS A 288 -5.49 2.01 4.53
C HIS A 288 -5.81 1.06 3.38
N LEU A 289 -6.76 0.15 3.59
CA LEU A 289 -7.25 -0.75 2.55
C LEU A 289 -7.92 0.07 1.43
N ALA A 290 -7.32 0.05 0.24
CA ALA A 290 -7.87 0.70 -0.94
C ALA A 290 -8.71 -0.27 -1.80
N ALA A 291 -8.27 -1.53 -1.91
CA ALA A 291 -9.00 -2.55 -2.68
C ALA A 291 -8.63 -3.96 -2.22
N THR A 292 -9.61 -4.86 -2.21
CA THR A 292 -9.36 -6.31 -2.17
C THR A 292 -9.11 -6.77 -3.60
N LEU A 293 -7.99 -7.43 -3.82
CA LEU A 293 -7.59 -7.92 -5.14
C LEU A 293 -8.06 -9.34 -5.36
N ARG A 294 -8.28 -9.70 -6.63
CA ARG A 294 -8.79 -11.02 -6.98
C ARG A 294 -7.87 -12.15 -6.50
N TYR A 295 -6.55 -11.97 -6.58
CA TYR A 295 -5.49 -12.83 -6.06
C TYR A 295 -4.14 -12.08 -6.11
N GLY A 296 -3.10 -12.62 -5.49
CA GLY A 296 -1.74 -12.10 -5.48
C GLY A 296 -0.99 -12.36 -6.78
N GLU A 297 0.32 -12.63 -6.68
CA GLU A 297 1.11 -13.05 -7.86
C GLU A 297 0.53 -14.32 -8.49
N ASN A 298 -0.02 -15.21 -7.66
CA ASN A 298 -0.58 -16.50 -8.08
C ASN A 298 -2.04 -16.66 -7.61
N PRO A 299 -2.86 -17.43 -8.35
CA PRO A 299 -4.30 -17.55 -8.08
C PRO A 299 -4.68 -18.08 -6.69
N HIS A 300 -3.80 -18.82 -6.02
CA HIS A 300 -4.04 -19.37 -4.68
C HIS A 300 -3.71 -18.39 -3.54
N GLN A 301 -3.15 -17.23 -3.84
CA GLN A 301 -2.74 -16.24 -2.86
C GLN A 301 -3.83 -15.17 -2.71
N ALA A 302 -4.36 -14.98 -1.51
CA ALA A 302 -5.20 -13.82 -1.20
C ALA A 302 -4.37 -12.53 -1.26
N ALA A 303 -4.96 -11.45 -1.76
CA ALA A 303 -4.27 -10.17 -1.89
C ALA A 303 -5.18 -8.98 -1.66
N ALA A 304 -4.58 -7.88 -1.26
CA ALA A 304 -5.22 -6.59 -1.10
C ALA A 304 -4.22 -5.47 -1.44
N PHE A 305 -4.76 -4.36 -1.85
CA PHE A 305 -3.99 -3.14 -2.10
C PHE A 305 -4.25 -2.15 -0.96
N TYR A 306 -3.19 -1.69 -0.33
CA TYR A 306 -3.22 -0.69 0.72
C TYR A 306 -2.53 0.58 0.26
N THR A 307 -3.00 1.71 0.70
CA THR A 307 -2.39 3.02 0.48
C THR A 307 -1.82 3.58 1.78
N ASP A 308 -0.73 4.30 1.65
CA ASP A 308 -0.12 5.09 2.71
C ASP A 308 -0.57 6.55 2.56
N ASP A 309 -1.32 7.07 3.53
CA ASP A 309 -1.84 8.44 3.49
C ASP A 309 -0.72 9.48 3.50
N SER A 310 0.41 9.15 4.13
CA SER A 310 1.59 10.02 4.13
C SER A 310 2.10 10.30 2.71
N LEU A 311 2.01 9.30 1.86
CA LEU A 311 2.43 9.38 0.48
C LEU A 311 1.36 10.00 -0.43
N ARG A 312 0.07 9.91 -0.06
CA ARG A 312 -1.05 10.50 -0.82
C ARG A 312 -1.17 12.01 -0.60
N GLU A 313 -1.14 12.46 0.66
CA GLU A 313 -1.32 13.88 1.03
C GLU A 313 -0.19 14.77 0.54
N ALA A 314 1.01 14.27 0.42
CA ALA A 314 2.16 15.00 -0.12
C ALA A 314 2.02 15.36 -1.62
N GLY A 315 0.85 15.11 -2.24
CA GLY A 315 0.67 15.26 -3.69
C GLY A 315 1.58 14.34 -4.49
N ALA A 316 2.08 13.33 -3.82
CA ALA A 316 3.02 12.36 -4.31
C ALA A 316 2.34 11.57 -5.42
N GLY A 317 2.58 11.81 -6.64
CA GLY A 317 2.07 11.04 -7.77
C GLY A 317 2.30 9.50 -7.63
N GLY A 318 2.34 8.81 -8.73
CA GLY A 318 2.55 7.37 -8.79
C GLY A 318 1.26 6.57 -8.95
N VAL A 319 1.42 5.27 -9.13
CA VAL A 319 0.31 4.35 -9.46
C VAL A 319 -0.72 4.23 -8.33
N ALA A 320 -0.28 4.33 -7.08
CA ALA A 320 -1.16 4.23 -5.92
C ALA A 320 -2.22 5.36 -5.84
N THR A 321 -1.96 6.51 -6.46
CA THR A 321 -2.87 7.66 -6.49
C THR A 321 -3.47 7.91 -7.87
N SER A 322 -3.28 6.98 -8.81
CA SER A 322 -3.76 7.10 -10.19
C SER A 322 -5.27 7.09 -10.29
N ILE A 323 -5.79 7.82 -11.28
CA ILE A 323 -7.19 7.76 -11.69
C ILE A 323 -7.31 6.65 -12.74
N VAL A 324 -8.21 5.70 -12.52
CA VAL A 324 -8.54 4.65 -13.49
C VAL A 324 -9.72 5.13 -14.33
N HIS A 325 -9.45 5.56 -15.56
CA HIS A 325 -10.48 6.07 -16.48
C HIS A 325 -11.30 4.97 -17.14
N TRP A 326 -10.71 3.78 -17.33
CA TRP A 326 -11.32 2.69 -18.07
C TRP A 326 -10.69 1.34 -17.74
N GLY A 327 -11.40 0.25 -18.08
CA GLY A 327 -10.89 -1.11 -18.11
C GLY A 327 -11.35 -1.97 -16.94
N LYS A 328 -10.75 -3.15 -16.83
CA LYS A 328 -10.95 -4.08 -15.72
C LYS A 328 -10.25 -3.59 -14.45
N GLU A 329 -10.67 -4.12 -13.32
CA GLU A 329 -9.97 -3.95 -12.05
C GLU A 329 -8.48 -4.31 -12.17
N MET A 330 -7.66 -3.59 -11.42
CA MET A 330 -6.23 -3.85 -11.33
C MET A 330 -5.98 -5.16 -10.58
N SER A 331 -5.08 -5.98 -11.09
CA SER A 331 -4.55 -7.14 -10.37
C SER A 331 -3.27 -6.77 -9.61
N TYR A 332 -2.82 -7.65 -8.72
CA TYR A 332 -1.56 -7.51 -8.02
C TYR A 332 -0.39 -7.27 -8.99
N ASN A 333 -0.26 -8.11 -10.02
CA ASN A 333 0.80 -7.97 -11.03
C ASN A 333 0.65 -6.69 -11.87
N ASN A 334 -0.60 -6.22 -12.10
CA ASN A 334 -0.82 -4.95 -12.79
C ASN A 334 -0.27 -3.75 -12.00
N TYR A 335 -0.43 -3.74 -10.65
CA TYR A 335 0.17 -2.70 -9.81
C TYR A 335 1.69 -2.73 -9.88
N LEU A 336 2.32 -3.91 -9.78
CA LEU A 336 3.77 -4.05 -9.84
C LEU A 336 4.34 -3.56 -11.18
N ASP A 337 3.73 -4.01 -12.29
CA ASP A 337 4.21 -3.70 -13.63
C ASP A 337 3.95 -2.23 -14.01
N ALA A 338 2.78 -1.67 -13.62
CA ALA A 338 2.45 -0.27 -13.85
C ALA A 338 3.40 0.66 -13.07
N ASP A 339 3.70 0.32 -11.82
CA ASP A 339 4.64 1.09 -11.00
C ASP A 339 6.05 1.06 -11.59
N ALA A 340 6.54 -0.12 -11.98
CA ALA A 340 7.84 -0.27 -12.63
C ALA A 340 7.93 0.53 -13.94
N ALA A 341 6.86 0.51 -14.76
CA ALA A 341 6.81 1.23 -16.03
C ALA A 341 6.81 2.74 -15.83
N TYR A 342 5.98 3.22 -14.90
CA TYR A 342 5.81 4.65 -14.69
C TYR A 342 6.99 5.29 -13.96
N GLN A 343 7.59 4.60 -13.00
CA GLN A 343 8.84 5.04 -12.36
C GLN A 343 9.96 5.15 -13.39
N CYS A 344 10.15 4.13 -14.25
CA CYS A 344 11.15 4.18 -15.31
C CYS A 344 10.90 5.34 -16.26
N CYS A 345 9.66 5.53 -16.72
CA CYS A 345 9.29 6.61 -17.63
C CYS A 345 9.48 8.01 -17.02
N SER A 346 9.22 8.15 -15.73
CA SER A 346 9.33 9.41 -15.00
C SER A 346 10.77 9.88 -14.77
N ASP A 347 11.76 9.00 -14.88
CA ASP A 347 13.19 9.34 -14.76
C ASP A 347 13.72 10.08 -16.00
N TYR A 348 12.97 10.11 -17.11
CA TYR A 348 13.39 10.78 -18.35
C TYR A 348 12.78 12.16 -18.48
N THR A 349 13.59 13.15 -18.87
CA THR A 349 13.17 14.55 -19.07
C THR A 349 12.63 14.82 -20.48
N GLN A 350 13.15 14.13 -21.49
CA GLN A 350 12.64 14.17 -22.86
C GLN A 350 11.33 13.39 -22.99
N ALA A 351 10.52 13.63 -24.01
CA ALA A 351 9.32 12.85 -24.26
C ALA A 351 9.70 11.36 -24.49
N THR A 352 9.19 10.50 -23.62
CA THR A 352 9.64 9.10 -23.52
C THR A 352 8.46 8.15 -23.43
N CYS A 353 8.60 7.02 -24.11
CA CYS A 353 7.76 5.85 -23.96
C CYS A 353 8.57 4.69 -23.35
N VAL A 354 7.97 4.04 -22.37
CA VAL A 354 8.53 2.83 -21.73
C VAL A 354 7.53 1.68 -21.84
N VAL A 355 7.99 0.52 -22.26
CA VAL A 355 7.20 -0.72 -22.26
C VAL A 355 7.79 -1.68 -21.24
N VAL A 356 6.97 -2.12 -20.29
CA VAL A 356 7.38 -3.04 -19.20
C VAL A 356 6.61 -4.35 -19.29
N LYS A 357 7.30 -5.44 -19.01
CA LYS A 357 6.70 -6.74 -18.77
C LYS A 357 7.46 -7.44 -17.63
N HIS A 358 6.72 -7.96 -16.65
CA HIS A 358 7.30 -8.61 -15.46
C HIS A 358 8.32 -7.72 -14.74
N THR A 359 7.93 -6.46 -14.51
CA THR A 359 8.73 -5.40 -13.85
C THR A 359 10.05 -5.01 -14.54
N ASN A 360 10.34 -5.52 -15.73
CA ASN A 360 11.52 -5.15 -16.49
C ASN A 360 11.15 -4.35 -17.75
N PRO A 361 11.86 -3.27 -18.08
CA PRO A 361 11.64 -2.53 -19.30
C PRO A 361 12.14 -3.33 -20.51
N CYS A 362 11.24 -3.77 -21.37
CA CYS A 362 11.58 -4.44 -22.63
C CYS A 362 11.72 -3.46 -23.81
N GLY A 363 11.25 -2.24 -23.63
CA GLY A 363 11.40 -1.16 -24.61
C GLY A 363 11.42 0.20 -23.94
N ILE A 364 12.37 1.04 -24.33
CA ILE A 364 12.47 2.45 -23.90
C ILE A 364 12.92 3.26 -25.11
N ALA A 365 12.25 4.37 -25.38
CA ALA A 365 12.74 5.34 -26.36
C ALA A 365 12.35 6.77 -25.98
N SER A 366 13.29 7.69 -26.16
CA SER A 366 13.12 9.13 -26.01
C SER A 366 13.25 9.81 -27.35
N ARG A 367 12.29 10.66 -27.72
CA ARG A 367 12.25 11.43 -28.97
C ARG A 367 11.62 12.79 -28.71
N ASP A 368 11.79 13.70 -29.64
CA ASP A 368 11.05 14.97 -29.59
C ASP A 368 9.55 14.73 -29.84
N ASP A 369 9.24 13.78 -30.72
CA ASP A 369 7.88 13.28 -30.98
C ASP A 369 7.56 12.04 -30.14
N LEU A 370 6.51 12.11 -29.34
CA LEU A 370 6.07 11.02 -28.47
C LEU A 370 5.52 9.82 -29.24
N LEU A 371 4.95 10.04 -30.42
CA LEU A 371 4.46 8.99 -31.29
C LEU A 371 5.63 8.16 -31.85
N GLU A 372 6.72 8.83 -32.25
CA GLU A 372 7.95 8.14 -32.66
C GLU A 372 8.59 7.40 -31.48
N ALA A 373 8.62 8.02 -30.28
CA ALA A 373 9.10 7.37 -29.07
C ALA A 373 8.35 6.06 -28.81
N TYR A 374 7.02 6.05 -28.94
CA TYR A 374 6.20 4.85 -28.79
C TYR A 374 6.58 3.76 -29.80
N ARG A 375 6.65 4.12 -31.08
CA ARG A 375 7.02 3.16 -32.15
C ARG A 375 8.38 2.52 -31.92
N MET A 376 9.36 3.33 -31.52
CA MET A 376 10.72 2.88 -31.26
C MET A 376 10.81 2.01 -29.99
N ALA A 377 10.09 2.36 -28.93
CA ALA A 377 10.05 1.55 -27.71
C ALA A 377 9.48 0.15 -27.98
N VAL A 378 8.38 0.05 -28.74
CA VAL A 378 7.78 -1.26 -29.09
C VAL A 378 8.69 -2.08 -29.98
N ARG A 379 9.44 -1.44 -30.89
CA ARG A 379 10.38 -2.12 -31.80
C ARG A 379 11.61 -2.70 -31.12
N ALA A 380 11.95 -2.25 -29.91
CA ALA A 380 13.10 -2.77 -29.16
C ALA A 380 12.95 -4.28 -28.84
N ASP A 381 11.75 -4.70 -28.41
CA ASP A 381 11.41 -6.11 -28.19
C ASP A 381 9.89 -6.31 -28.37
N PRO A 382 9.43 -6.41 -29.63
CA PRO A 382 8.00 -6.48 -29.93
C PRO A 382 7.32 -7.73 -29.37
N ILE A 383 8.07 -8.82 -29.21
CA ILE A 383 7.57 -10.08 -28.64
C ILE A 383 7.25 -9.88 -27.15
N SER A 384 8.17 -9.29 -26.41
CA SER A 384 7.94 -9.02 -24.99
C SER A 384 6.94 -7.89 -24.77
N ALA A 385 6.90 -6.89 -25.64
CA ALA A 385 5.97 -5.76 -25.56
C ALA A 385 4.49 -6.19 -25.66
N PHE A 386 4.21 -7.30 -26.34
CA PHE A 386 2.86 -7.86 -26.43
C PHE A 386 2.38 -8.34 -25.05
N GLY A 387 1.26 -7.79 -24.59
CA GLY A 387 0.71 -8.02 -23.24
C GLY A 387 1.42 -7.25 -22.12
N GLY A 388 2.28 -6.30 -22.46
CA GLY A 388 2.98 -5.43 -21.52
C GLY A 388 2.16 -4.21 -21.07
N ILE A 389 2.83 -3.37 -20.30
CA ILE A 389 2.36 -2.06 -19.85
C ILE A 389 3.09 -0.98 -20.66
N VAL A 390 2.36 -0.01 -21.17
CA VAL A 390 2.92 1.14 -21.87
C VAL A 390 2.79 2.39 -21.01
N ALA A 391 3.91 3.04 -20.73
CA ALA A 391 3.98 4.28 -19.93
C ALA A 391 4.52 5.44 -20.77
N PHE A 392 3.96 6.62 -20.52
CA PHE A 392 4.37 7.89 -21.13
C PHE A 392 4.64 8.93 -20.06
N ASN A 393 5.61 9.82 -20.27
CA ASN A 393 5.89 10.95 -19.38
C ASN A 393 5.32 12.28 -19.91
N ARG A 394 4.50 12.24 -20.95
CA ARG A 394 3.79 13.36 -21.55
C ARG A 394 2.32 12.98 -21.78
N PRO A 395 1.43 13.98 -21.96
CA PRO A 395 0.02 13.73 -22.27
C PRO A 395 -0.16 12.88 -23.53
N VAL A 396 -1.16 12.00 -23.49
CA VAL A 396 -1.57 11.18 -24.65
C VAL A 396 -2.71 11.89 -25.37
N ASP A 397 -2.47 12.30 -26.60
CA ASP A 397 -3.45 12.92 -27.48
C ASP A 397 -4.18 11.90 -28.38
N ALA A 398 -5.04 12.41 -29.25
CA ALA A 398 -5.83 11.58 -30.14
C ALA A 398 -5.00 10.88 -31.22
N GLU A 399 -3.89 11.45 -31.65
CA GLU A 399 -3.02 10.86 -32.68
C GLU A 399 -2.25 9.67 -32.12
N LEU A 400 -1.57 9.88 -30.99
CA LEU A 400 -0.88 8.81 -30.27
C LEU A 400 -1.85 7.70 -29.83
N ALA A 401 -3.04 8.07 -29.37
CA ALA A 401 -4.08 7.11 -28.99
C ALA A 401 -4.53 6.22 -30.16
N ARG A 402 -4.68 6.79 -31.37
CA ARG A 402 -4.97 6.03 -32.58
C ARG A 402 -3.83 5.08 -32.94
N GLU A 403 -2.59 5.55 -32.83
CA GLU A 403 -1.43 4.70 -33.08
C GLU A 403 -1.39 3.52 -32.09
N ILE A 404 -1.51 3.78 -30.76
CA ILE A 404 -1.55 2.72 -29.75
C ILE A 404 -2.66 1.71 -30.06
N ARG A 405 -3.81 2.20 -30.53
CA ARG A 405 -4.96 1.35 -30.87
C ARG A 405 -4.71 0.45 -32.07
N GLU A 406 -4.08 0.98 -33.14
CA GLU A 406 -3.99 0.33 -34.43
C GLU A 406 -2.61 -0.29 -34.72
N PHE A 407 -1.59 0.03 -33.89
CA PHE A 407 -0.21 -0.42 -34.15
C PHE A 407 -0.13 -1.93 -34.27
N ARG A 408 0.50 -2.37 -35.35
CA ARG A 408 0.72 -3.77 -35.62
C ARG A 408 2.10 -4.20 -35.16
N SER A 409 2.20 -5.45 -34.75
CA SER A 409 3.46 -6.03 -34.29
C SER A 409 4.53 -5.92 -35.38
N PRO A 410 5.69 -5.34 -35.07
CA PRO A 410 6.81 -5.33 -36.02
C PRO A 410 7.32 -6.73 -36.41
N THR A 411 6.88 -7.77 -35.68
CA THR A 411 7.29 -9.16 -35.95
C THR A 411 6.60 -9.75 -37.20
N ASP A 412 5.31 -9.45 -37.39
CA ASP A 412 4.51 -10.04 -38.49
C ASP A 412 3.76 -9.00 -39.33
N ASN A 413 3.71 -7.73 -38.90
CA ASN A 413 2.95 -6.64 -39.51
C ASN A 413 1.43 -6.89 -39.60
N GLU A 414 0.91 -7.93 -38.97
CA GLU A 414 -0.48 -8.35 -39.02
C GLU A 414 -1.18 -8.22 -37.69
N THR A 415 -0.56 -8.74 -36.61
CA THR A 415 -1.15 -8.78 -35.27
C THR A 415 -1.17 -7.40 -34.63
N ARG A 416 -2.35 -6.91 -34.25
CA ARG A 416 -2.44 -5.67 -33.46
C ARG A 416 -1.82 -5.87 -32.10
N MET A 417 -0.97 -4.92 -31.68
CA MET A 417 -0.36 -4.94 -30.35
C MET A 417 -1.43 -4.90 -29.25
N PHE A 418 -1.30 -5.80 -28.30
CA PHE A 418 -2.14 -5.87 -27.11
C PHE A 418 -1.37 -5.36 -25.90
N TYR A 419 -2.03 -4.56 -25.05
CA TYR A 419 -1.50 -4.06 -23.79
C TYR A 419 -2.48 -4.29 -22.65
N GLU A 420 -1.96 -4.56 -21.47
CA GLU A 420 -2.75 -4.67 -20.24
C GLU A 420 -3.13 -3.28 -19.69
N ILE A 421 -2.19 -2.32 -19.77
CA ILE A 421 -2.33 -0.97 -19.22
C ILE A 421 -1.67 0.04 -20.16
N VAL A 422 -2.29 1.22 -20.27
CA VAL A 422 -1.65 2.46 -20.72
C VAL A 422 -1.68 3.44 -19.57
N ILE A 423 -0.52 4.01 -19.21
CA ILE A 423 -0.38 4.98 -18.12
C ILE A 423 0.33 6.24 -18.59
N ALA A 424 -0.22 7.40 -18.24
CA ALA A 424 0.30 8.71 -18.64
C ALA A 424 -0.02 9.78 -17.59
N PRO A 425 0.64 10.97 -17.61
CA PRO A 425 0.32 12.07 -16.71
C PRO A 425 -1.05 12.71 -16.97
N SER A 426 -1.57 12.62 -18.18
CA SER A 426 -2.93 13.04 -18.57
C SER A 426 -3.28 12.54 -19.97
N TYR A 427 -4.54 12.71 -20.35
CA TYR A 427 -5.09 12.35 -21.66
C TYR A 427 -5.92 13.53 -22.19
N THR A 428 -5.87 13.78 -23.50
CA THR A 428 -6.90 14.63 -24.09
C THR A 428 -8.25 13.90 -24.09
N PRO A 429 -9.40 14.61 -24.02
CA PRO A 429 -10.72 13.97 -24.06
C PRO A 429 -10.88 13.03 -25.27
N GLU A 430 -10.42 13.46 -26.45
CA GLU A 430 -10.49 12.71 -27.71
C GLU A 430 -9.56 11.49 -27.65
N GLY A 431 -8.34 11.64 -27.08
CA GLY A 431 -7.38 10.56 -26.91
C GLY A 431 -7.91 9.47 -25.99
N LEU A 432 -8.56 9.88 -24.90
CA LEU A 432 -9.19 8.96 -23.96
C LEU A 432 -10.29 8.12 -24.63
N GLU A 433 -11.18 8.76 -25.39
CA GLU A 433 -12.26 8.06 -26.10
C GLU A 433 -11.73 7.10 -27.17
N VAL A 434 -10.67 7.47 -27.88
CA VAL A 434 -10.02 6.58 -28.86
C VAL A 434 -9.45 5.34 -28.15
N LEU A 435 -8.77 5.50 -27.01
CA LEU A 435 -8.19 4.37 -26.26
C LEU A 435 -9.26 3.46 -25.68
N LYS A 436 -10.37 3.99 -25.14
CA LYS A 436 -11.50 3.18 -24.66
C LYS A 436 -12.03 2.24 -25.74
N GLY A 437 -12.01 2.68 -27.00
CA GLY A 437 -12.40 1.88 -28.17
C GLY A 437 -11.46 0.71 -28.50
N LYS A 438 -10.26 0.61 -27.89
CA LYS A 438 -9.30 -0.48 -28.16
C LYS A 438 -9.78 -1.80 -27.56
N SER A 439 -10.14 -1.79 -26.31
CA SER A 439 -10.61 -2.99 -25.59
C SER A 439 -11.29 -2.61 -24.28
N LYS A 440 -12.39 -3.30 -23.94
CA LYS A 440 -13.03 -3.19 -22.61
C LYS A 440 -12.14 -3.67 -21.45
N ASN A 441 -11.05 -4.37 -21.77
CA ASN A 441 -10.13 -4.92 -20.78
C ASN A 441 -8.89 -4.04 -20.56
N LEU A 442 -8.57 -3.13 -21.51
CA LEU A 442 -7.44 -2.22 -21.40
C LEU A 442 -7.66 -1.27 -20.23
N ARG A 443 -6.73 -1.21 -19.30
CA ARG A 443 -6.77 -0.23 -18.22
C ARG A 443 -6.09 1.05 -18.66
N ILE A 444 -6.74 2.18 -18.44
CA ILE A 444 -6.22 3.51 -18.78
C ILE A 444 -6.04 4.26 -17.48
N LEU A 445 -4.79 4.50 -17.09
CA LEU A 445 -4.41 5.11 -15.83
C LEU A 445 -3.84 6.51 -16.06
N GLU A 446 -4.34 7.48 -15.30
CA GLU A 446 -3.74 8.80 -15.20
C GLU A 446 -3.02 8.93 -13.87
N ALA A 447 -1.72 9.20 -13.91
CA ALA A 447 -0.88 9.32 -12.73
C ALA A 447 0.08 10.51 -12.86
N LYS A 448 0.22 11.31 -11.81
CA LYS A 448 1.25 12.34 -11.75
C LYS A 448 2.62 11.67 -11.61
N ALA A 449 3.63 12.22 -12.28
CA ALA A 449 5.00 11.79 -12.09
C ALA A 449 5.42 11.98 -10.62
N ARG A 450 6.19 11.04 -10.11
CA ARG A 450 6.78 11.09 -8.78
C ARG A 450 8.25 10.79 -8.88
N ALA A 451 9.09 11.69 -8.38
CA ALA A 451 10.48 11.39 -8.16
C ALA A 451 10.61 10.30 -7.08
N PRO A 452 11.49 9.31 -7.25
CA PRO A 452 11.80 8.36 -6.19
C PRO A 452 12.19 9.13 -4.93
N SER A 453 11.43 8.97 -3.85
CA SER A 453 11.69 9.66 -2.59
C SER A 453 11.13 8.84 -1.43
N GLY A 454 11.72 9.05 -0.25
CA GLY A 454 11.27 8.42 0.97
C GLY A 454 11.75 6.98 1.13
N LEU A 455 10.98 6.23 1.91
CA LEU A 455 11.33 4.95 2.46
C LEU A 455 10.95 3.80 1.53
N SER A 456 11.89 2.89 1.29
CA SER A 456 11.63 1.60 0.66
C SER A 456 11.71 0.51 1.72
N LEU A 457 10.60 -0.22 1.91
CA LEU A 457 10.49 -1.34 2.84
C LEU A 457 10.37 -2.66 2.08
N ARG A 458 11.13 -3.65 2.49
CA ARG A 458 11.07 -5.00 1.92
C ARG A 458 10.96 -6.03 3.02
N GLN A 459 9.93 -6.85 2.98
CA GLN A 459 9.76 -7.96 3.91
C GLN A 459 10.80 -9.05 3.66
N VAL A 460 11.40 -9.55 4.73
CA VAL A 460 12.20 -10.77 4.78
C VAL A 460 11.66 -11.65 5.90
N ALA A 461 12.01 -12.96 5.89
CA ALA A 461 11.53 -13.86 6.94
C ALA A 461 11.94 -13.34 8.34
N GLY A 462 10.95 -13.04 9.17
CA GLY A 462 11.14 -12.54 10.53
C GLY A 462 11.45 -11.05 10.67
N GLY A 463 11.43 -10.25 9.57
CA GLY A 463 11.72 -8.82 9.67
C GLY A 463 11.50 -8.03 8.40
N TRP A 464 12.03 -6.81 8.41
CA TRP A 464 11.95 -5.86 7.31
C TRP A 464 13.30 -5.23 7.05
N LEU A 465 13.64 -5.09 5.79
CA LEU A 465 14.75 -4.24 5.35
C LEU A 465 14.22 -2.85 5.05
N TRP A 466 14.94 -1.86 5.50
CA TRP A 466 14.69 -0.44 5.30
C TRP A 466 15.83 0.16 4.49
N GLN A 467 15.54 0.97 3.50
CA GLN A 467 16.52 1.77 2.76
C GLN A 467 15.86 3.01 2.18
N ASP A 468 16.67 4.00 1.83
CA ASP A 468 16.23 5.12 1.02
C ASP A 468 15.94 4.67 -0.42
N ALA A 469 15.01 5.36 -1.09
CA ALA A 469 14.80 5.16 -2.50
C ALA A 469 16.03 5.58 -3.31
N ASP A 470 16.36 4.82 -4.37
CA ASP A 470 17.43 5.18 -5.31
C ASP A 470 16.97 6.37 -6.19
N SER A 471 17.29 7.59 -5.71
CA SER A 471 16.88 8.86 -6.32
C SER A 471 17.92 9.50 -7.23
N LEU A 472 19.12 8.91 -7.34
CA LEU A 472 20.19 9.48 -8.13
C LEU A 472 19.86 9.45 -9.63
N SER A 473 20.06 10.57 -10.28
CA SER A 473 19.92 10.73 -11.73
C SER A 473 21.28 10.94 -12.39
N PRO A 474 21.44 10.65 -13.70
CA PRO A 474 22.70 10.90 -14.41
C PRO A 474 23.21 12.34 -14.30
N GLU A 475 22.31 13.32 -14.17
CA GLU A 475 22.69 14.73 -14.01
C GLU A 475 23.39 15.03 -12.67
N SER A 476 23.12 14.21 -11.66
CA SER A 476 23.75 14.32 -10.33
C SER A 476 25.03 13.47 -10.17
N ILE A 477 25.41 12.74 -11.23
CA ILE A 477 26.53 11.78 -11.22
C ILE A 477 27.64 12.25 -12.17
N THR A 478 28.89 12.11 -11.76
CA THR A 478 30.04 12.43 -12.62
C THR A 478 30.38 11.24 -13.50
N PHE A 479 30.33 11.42 -14.81
CA PHE A 479 30.77 10.45 -15.82
C PHE A 479 32.26 10.70 -16.13
N THR A 480 33.13 9.85 -15.59
CA THR A 480 34.58 9.98 -15.75
C THR A 480 35.12 8.98 -16.79
N THR A 481 35.66 9.48 -17.89
CA THR A 481 36.34 8.60 -18.88
C THR A 481 37.65 8.13 -18.32
N VAL A 482 37.84 6.81 -18.29
CA VAL A 482 39.05 6.15 -17.76
C VAL A 482 39.87 5.44 -18.84
N SER A 483 39.33 5.27 -20.06
CA SER A 483 40.07 4.74 -21.23
C SER A 483 40.79 5.82 -21.99
N ALA A 484 41.70 5.43 -22.91
CA ALA A 484 42.41 6.35 -23.79
C ALA A 484 41.47 7.01 -24.82
N VAL A 485 40.41 6.31 -25.22
CA VAL A 485 39.41 6.82 -26.15
C VAL A 485 38.34 7.58 -25.39
N GLN A 486 37.99 8.79 -25.88
CA GLN A 486 36.91 9.62 -25.34
C GLN A 486 35.62 9.30 -26.07
N PRO A 487 34.47 9.27 -25.38
CA PRO A 487 33.18 9.14 -26.04
C PRO A 487 32.86 10.45 -26.83
N THR A 488 32.17 10.31 -27.95
CA THR A 488 31.60 11.47 -28.64
C THR A 488 30.44 12.08 -27.82
N ALA A 489 30.04 13.30 -28.12
CA ALA A 489 28.90 13.93 -27.47
C ALA A 489 27.59 13.10 -27.60
N ALA A 490 27.36 12.51 -28.78
CA ALA A 490 26.21 11.63 -28.98
C ALA A 490 26.29 10.36 -28.13
N GLN A 491 27.46 9.72 -28.08
CA GLN A 491 27.67 8.55 -27.21
C GLN A 491 27.50 8.88 -25.74
N LEU A 492 27.89 10.06 -25.28
CA LEU A 492 27.69 10.49 -23.88
C LEU A 492 26.20 10.62 -23.56
N LEU A 493 25.39 11.16 -24.45
CA LEU A 493 23.94 11.23 -24.30
C LEU A 493 23.32 9.81 -24.24
N ASP A 494 23.76 8.94 -25.13
CA ASP A 494 23.29 7.53 -25.12
C ASP A 494 23.74 6.78 -23.86
N LEU A 495 24.94 7.05 -23.33
CA LEU A 495 25.42 6.49 -22.07
C LEU A 495 24.56 6.96 -20.88
N GLN A 496 24.18 8.22 -20.82
CA GLN A 496 23.27 8.74 -19.80
C GLN A 496 21.88 8.12 -19.93
N PHE A 497 21.37 7.94 -21.16
CA PHE A 497 20.12 7.24 -21.43
C PHE A 497 20.20 5.77 -20.96
N ALA A 498 21.25 5.04 -21.34
CA ALA A 498 21.45 3.64 -20.96
C ALA A 498 21.64 3.48 -19.43
N TRP A 499 22.25 4.46 -18.78
CA TRP A 499 22.43 4.50 -17.33
C TRP A 499 21.11 4.66 -16.60
N ARG A 500 20.19 5.51 -17.08
CA ARG A 500 18.82 5.57 -16.57
C ARG A 500 18.09 4.24 -16.76
N ALA A 501 18.22 3.65 -17.96
CA ALA A 501 17.56 2.38 -18.25
C ALA A 501 18.03 1.25 -17.32
N VAL A 502 19.35 1.11 -17.10
CA VAL A 502 19.91 0.00 -16.32
C VAL A 502 19.50 0.03 -14.84
N LYS A 503 19.26 1.20 -14.27
CA LYS A 503 18.72 1.42 -12.92
C LYS A 503 17.37 0.70 -12.70
N HIS A 504 16.56 0.57 -13.76
CA HIS A 504 15.23 -0.04 -13.70
C HIS A 504 15.22 -1.54 -14.03
N VAL A 505 16.36 -2.12 -14.38
CA VAL A 505 16.50 -3.55 -14.74
C VAL A 505 16.96 -4.36 -13.52
N LYS A 506 16.41 -5.56 -13.36
CA LYS A 506 16.80 -6.48 -12.28
C LYS A 506 18.25 -6.95 -12.43
N SER A 507 19.01 -6.91 -11.33
CA SER A 507 20.43 -7.33 -11.28
C SER A 507 20.62 -8.85 -11.52
N ASN A 508 21.77 -9.30 -12.12
CA ASN A 508 22.73 -8.45 -12.79
C ASN A 508 22.11 -7.85 -14.06
N ALA A 509 22.23 -6.54 -14.24
CA ALA A 509 21.59 -5.80 -15.31
C ALA A 509 22.60 -5.22 -16.31
N ILE A 510 22.25 -5.39 -17.60
CA ILE A 510 22.97 -4.77 -18.73
C ILE A 510 21.92 -4.16 -19.66
N THR A 511 22.19 -2.95 -20.14
CA THR A 511 21.41 -2.31 -21.20
C THR A 511 22.32 -1.90 -22.35
N VAL A 512 21.84 -2.08 -23.59
CA VAL A 512 22.46 -1.61 -24.83
C VAL A 512 21.56 -0.57 -25.45
N ALA A 513 22.10 0.59 -25.76
CA ALA A 513 21.31 1.70 -26.28
C ALA A 513 22.04 2.43 -27.42
N LYS A 514 21.27 3.07 -28.29
CA LYS A 514 21.74 3.92 -29.36
C LYS A 514 20.67 4.91 -29.76
N GLU A 515 21.07 6.15 -29.99
CA GLU A 515 20.17 7.24 -30.42
C GLU A 515 18.93 7.36 -29.52
N GLY A 516 19.14 7.37 -28.19
CA GLY A 516 18.05 7.50 -27.21
C GLY A 516 17.03 6.37 -27.26
N ARG A 517 17.42 5.15 -27.65
CA ARG A 517 16.59 3.95 -27.72
C ARG A 517 17.29 2.75 -27.10
N LEU A 518 16.56 1.99 -26.30
CA LEU A 518 17.01 0.68 -25.82
C LEU A 518 17.01 -0.30 -27.00
N LEU A 519 18.14 -0.93 -27.26
CA LEU A 519 18.28 -1.98 -28.30
C LEU A 519 18.17 -3.38 -27.71
N GLY A 520 18.67 -3.55 -26.50
CA GLY A 520 18.63 -4.83 -25.81
C GLY A 520 18.93 -4.69 -24.32
N MET A 521 18.40 -5.61 -23.56
CA MET A 521 18.69 -5.70 -22.12
C MET A 521 18.86 -7.14 -21.66
N GLY A 522 19.77 -7.35 -20.71
CA GLY A 522 19.89 -8.58 -19.94
C GLY A 522 19.60 -8.32 -18.49
N SER A 523 18.68 -9.09 -17.90
CA SER A 523 18.19 -8.88 -16.54
C SER A 523 18.20 -10.15 -15.72
N GLY A 524 18.38 -10.02 -14.39
CA GLY A 524 18.15 -11.08 -13.42
C GLY A 524 19.08 -12.28 -13.51
N GLN A 525 20.25 -12.12 -14.15
CA GLN A 525 21.17 -13.24 -14.33
C GLN A 525 22.11 -13.38 -13.13
N PRO A 526 22.37 -14.63 -12.65
CA PRO A 526 23.33 -14.87 -11.56
C PRO A 526 24.74 -14.42 -11.91
N ASN A 527 25.13 -14.44 -13.16
CA ASN A 527 26.40 -13.89 -13.61
C ASN A 527 26.24 -12.82 -14.69
N ARG A 528 27.08 -11.81 -14.66
CA ARG A 528 27.00 -10.63 -15.52
C ARG A 528 27.25 -10.94 -16.99
N VAL A 529 28.13 -11.88 -17.30
CA VAL A 529 28.45 -12.23 -18.71
C VAL A 529 27.21 -12.76 -19.46
N ASN A 530 26.31 -13.47 -18.78
CA ASN A 530 25.06 -13.91 -19.41
C ASN A 530 24.13 -12.73 -19.68
N SER A 531 24.04 -11.76 -18.78
CA SER A 531 23.28 -10.52 -19.04
C SER A 531 23.84 -9.78 -20.25
N VAL A 532 25.19 -9.71 -20.39
CA VAL A 532 25.83 -9.14 -21.58
C VAL A 532 25.41 -9.92 -22.84
N ARG A 533 25.54 -11.24 -22.85
CA ARG A 533 25.16 -12.07 -24.02
C ARG A 533 23.71 -11.83 -24.44
N ILE A 534 22.78 -11.85 -23.50
CA ILE A 534 21.36 -11.62 -23.74
C ILE A 534 21.12 -10.22 -24.32
N ALA A 535 21.75 -9.19 -23.73
CA ALA A 535 21.60 -7.81 -24.20
C ALA A 535 22.15 -7.63 -25.62
N LEU A 536 23.31 -8.22 -25.93
CA LEU A 536 23.93 -8.19 -27.25
C LEU A 536 23.10 -8.95 -28.29
N GLU A 537 22.59 -10.13 -27.97
CA GLU A 537 21.72 -10.93 -28.83
C GLU A 537 20.45 -10.17 -29.20
N LYS A 538 19.81 -9.52 -28.21
CA LYS A 538 18.61 -8.70 -28.46
C LYS A 538 18.90 -7.46 -29.30
N ALA A 539 20.05 -6.82 -29.13
CA ALA A 539 20.46 -5.67 -29.92
C ALA A 539 20.75 -6.02 -31.42
N GLY A 540 21.10 -7.26 -31.68
CA GLY A 540 21.33 -7.76 -33.04
C GLY A 540 22.34 -6.93 -33.85
N ASP A 541 22.08 -6.69 -35.12
CA ASP A 541 22.97 -5.94 -36.01
C ASP A 541 23.12 -4.44 -35.65
N GLU A 542 22.17 -3.87 -34.89
CA GLU A 542 22.17 -2.47 -34.50
C GLU A 542 23.22 -2.14 -33.40
N ILE A 543 23.86 -3.16 -32.85
CA ILE A 543 24.87 -3.03 -31.81
C ILE A 543 26.10 -2.23 -32.22
N LYS A 544 26.43 -2.21 -33.53
CA LYS A 544 27.59 -1.47 -34.02
C LYS A 544 27.47 0.02 -33.77
N GLY A 545 28.42 0.55 -32.97
CA GLY A 545 28.40 1.94 -32.58
C GLY A 545 27.44 2.26 -31.41
N ALA A 546 26.72 1.27 -30.87
CA ALA A 546 25.88 1.42 -29.69
C ALA A 546 26.72 1.58 -28.41
N VAL A 547 26.06 1.96 -27.33
CA VAL A 547 26.65 2.04 -25.99
C VAL A 547 26.09 0.95 -25.07
N LEU A 548 26.85 0.59 -24.02
CA LEU A 548 26.44 -0.40 -23.03
C LEU A 548 26.57 0.18 -21.62
N ALA A 549 25.54 -0.02 -20.80
CA ALA A 549 25.58 0.29 -19.37
C ALA A 549 25.43 -0.97 -18.51
N SER A 550 26.18 -1.02 -17.42
CA SER A 550 26.14 -2.09 -16.42
C SER A 550 25.81 -1.51 -15.02
N ASP A 551 24.85 -2.10 -14.33
CA ASP A 551 24.40 -1.69 -12.99
C ASP A 551 25.49 -1.78 -11.90
N ALA A 552 26.56 -2.58 -12.14
CA ALA A 552 27.70 -2.72 -11.26
C ALA A 552 29.00 -2.96 -12.07
N PHE A 553 30.14 -3.05 -11.37
CA PHE A 553 31.44 -3.28 -11.99
C PHE A 553 31.55 -4.65 -12.69
N PHE A 554 32.48 -4.78 -13.61
CA PHE A 554 32.81 -6.04 -14.27
C PHE A 554 33.86 -6.82 -13.45
N PRO A 555 33.49 -8.04 -12.95
CA PRO A 555 34.47 -8.84 -12.18
C PRO A 555 35.59 -9.42 -13.07
N PHE A 556 35.29 -9.65 -14.34
CA PHE A 556 36.21 -10.15 -15.35
C PHE A 556 35.98 -9.41 -16.67
N SER A 557 37.07 -9.10 -17.37
CA SER A 557 37.04 -8.34 -18.61
C SER A 557 37.43 -9.17 -19.83
N TRP A 558 38.52 -9.91 -19.72
CA TRP A 558 39.06 -10.75 -20.80
C TRP A 558 38.33 -12.09 -20.89
N ASN A 559 37.93 -12.48 -22.12
CA ASN A 559 37.09 -13.63 -22.42
C ASN A 559 35.74 -13.60 -21.68
N ASP A 560 35.31 -12.43 -21.21
CA ASP A 560 34.13 -12.18 -20.40
C ASP A 560 33.38 -10.93 -20.90
N SER A 561 32.66 -10.28 -20.06
CA SER A 561 31.68 -9.22 -20.30
C SER A 561 32.20 -8.08 -21.18
N VAL A 562 33.35 -7.51 -20.85
CA VAL A 562 33.88 -6.31 -21.54
C VAL A 562 34.39 -6.69 -22.92
N GLU A 563 35.18 -7.76 -23.04
CA GLU A 563 35.71 -8.19 -24.32
C GLU A 563 34.59 -8.64 -25.30
N LEU A 564 33.54 -9.31 -24.77
CA LEU A 564 32.36 -9.67 -25.58
C LEU A 564 31.68 -8.44 -26.15
N ALA A 565 31.45 -7.41 -25.34
CA ALA A 565 30.84 -6.15 -25.76
C ALA A 565 31.72 -5.44 -26.83
N CYS A 566 33.04 -5.35 -26.59
CA CYS A 566 33.98 -4.77 -27.55
C CYS A 566 33.98 -5.51 -28.90
N LYS A 567 34.03 -6.84 -28.88
CA LYS A 567 34.03 -7.69 -30.08
C LYS A 567 32.72 -7.59 -30.86
N ALA A 568 31.59 -7.33 -30.16
CA ALA A 568 30.29 -7.15 -30.81
C ALA A 568 30.14 -5.77 -31.48
N GLY A 569 31.05 -4.82 -31.23
CA GLY A 569 31.08 -3.51 -31.87
C GLY A 569 30.45 -2.40 -31.04
N VAL A 570 30.30 -2.58 -29.71
CA VAL A 570 29.93 -1.50 -28.77
C VAL A 570 31.02 -0.43 -28.81
N ALA A 571 30.62 0.84 -28.90
CA ALA A 571 31.55 1.98 -29.02
C ALA A 571 31.93 2.61 -27.68
N ALA A 572 31.05 2.51 -26.68
CA ALA A 572 31.33 3.03 -25.33
C ALA A 572 30.60 2.20 -24.25
N ILE A 573 31.22 2.12 -23.09
CA ILE A 573 30.73 1.34 -21.94
C ILE A 573 30.71 2.24 -20.71
N VAL A 574 29.64 2.17 -19.90
CA VAL A 574 29.57 2.81 -18.58
C VAL A 574 29.29 1.79 -17.48
N HIS A 575 30.01 1.90 -16.36
CA HIS A 575 29.83 1.10 -15.15
C HIS A 575 30.26 1.89 -13.91
N PRO A 576 29.93 1.43 -12.68
CA PRO A 576 30.33 2.15 -11.47
C PRO A 576 31.85 2.24 -11.25
N GLY A 577 32.62 1.26 -11.70
CA GLY A 577 33.99 1.05 -11.22
C GLY A 577 34.02 0.46 -9.80
N GLY A 578 35.18 0.42 -9.18
CA GLY A 578 35.39 -0.07 -7.82
C GLY A 578 35.76 -1.55 -7.72
N SER A 579 36.12 -2.20 -8.84
CA SER A 579 36.68 -3.54 -8.87
C SER A 579 38.22 -3.48 -8.70
N LEU A 580 38.82 -4.46 -8.01
CA LEU A 580 40.27 -4.66 -8.02
C LEU A 580 40.81 -4.92 -9.43
N ARG A 581 39.95 -5.24 -10.39
CA ARG A 581 40.25 -5.56 -11.78
C ARG A 581 39.78 -4.50 -12.78
N ASP A 582 39.55 -3.28 -12.32
CA ASP A 582 39.12 -2.19 -13.22
C ASP A 582 40.19 -1.91 -14.28
N GLN A 583 41.50 -2.10 -13.96
CA GLN A 583 42.57 -1.97 -14.93
C GLN A 583 42.42 -2.95 -16.10
N ASP A 584 41.99 -4.20 -15.84
CA ASP A 584 41.70 -5.17 -16.91
C ASP A 584 40.62 -4.68 -17.88
N ALA A 585 39.60 -3.97 -17.34
CA ALA A 585 38.55 -3.39 -18.17
C ALA A 585 39.05 -2.22 -19.02
N ILE A 586 39.89 -1.36 -18.43
CA ILE A 586 40.54 -0.23 -19.12
C ILE A 586 41.42 -0.75 -20.26
N ASP A 587 42.31 -1.73 -19.96
CA ASP A 587 43.20 -2.29 -20.95
C ASP A 587 42.46 -3.01 -22.09
N CYS A 588 41.38 -3.71 -21.76
CA CYS A 588 40.54 -4.35 -22.73
C CYS A 588 39.87 -3.31 -23.66
N CYS A 589 39.24 -2.28 -23.10
CA CYS A 589 38.61 -1.21 -23.87
C CYS A 589 39.63 -0.46 -24.74
N ASN A 590 40.82 -0.15 -24.22
CA ASN A 590 41.90 0.48 -24.96
C ASN A 590 42.37 -0.36 -26.14
N LYS A 591 42.49 -1.68 -25.97
CA LYS A 591 42.88 -2.62 -27.04
C LYS A 591 41.87 -2.60 -28.21
N TYR A 592 40.60 -2.49 -27.90
CA TYR A 592 39.53 -2.50 -28.90
C TYR A 592 39.10 -1.10 -29.38
N GLY A 593 39.67 -0.01 -28.86
CA GLY A 593 39.31 1.35 -29.20
C GLY A 593 37.94 1.77 -28.71
N VAL A 594 37.48 1.23 -27.55
CA VAL A 594 36.19 1.49 -26.92
C VAL A 594 36.35 2.48 -25.78
N ALA A 595 35.44 3.47 -25.68
CA ALA A 595 35.43 4.39 -24.54
C ALA A 595 34.91 3.67 -23.29
N LEU A 596 35.60 3.83 -22.15
CA LEU A 596 35.13 3.30 -20.86
C LEU A 596 34.95 4.43 -19.86
N ILE A 597 33.78 4.46 -19.26
CA ILE A 597 33.34 5.51 -18.34
C ILE A 597 33.00 4.89 -16.98
N THR A 598 33.44 5.53 -15.90
CA THR A 598 33.07 5.17 -14.53
C THR A 598 32.21 6.26 -13.88
N THR A 599 31.24 5.84 -13.03
CA THR A 599 30.30 6.74 -12.36
C THR A 599 30.51 6.82 -10.85
N GLY A 600 31.22 5.88 -10.23
CA GLY A 600 31.34 5.76 -8.78
C GLY A 600 30.03 5.37 -8.06
N VAL A 601 28.94 5.22 -8.80
CA VAL A 601 27.59 4.91 -8.28
C VAL A 601 27.08 3.60 -8.85
N ARG A 602 26.52 2.75 -8.00
CA ARG A 602 25.91 1.46 -8.36
C ARG A 602 24.39 1.50 -8.25
N HIS A 603 23.67 0.87 -9.19
CA HIS A 603 22.23 0.80 -9.23
C HIS A 603 21.70 -0.65 -9.15
N PHE A 604 22.01 -1.38 -8.09
CA PHE A 604 21.44 -2.71 -7.89
C PHE A 604 19.94 -2.64 -7.61
N LYS A 605 19.19 -3.51 -8.29
CA LYS A 605 17.73 -3.69 -8.09
C LYS A 605 17.42 -5.20 -8.02
N HIS A 606 16.90 -5.66 -6.90
CA HIS A 606 16.53 -7.07 -6.66
C HIS A 606 15.02 -7.27 -6.55
#